data_7bbacc4fb6a726640348f6156f2448de
#
_entry.id   7bbacc4fb6a726640348f6156f2448de
#
_cell.length_a   1.000
_cell.length_b   1.000
_cell.length_c   1.000
_cell.angle_alpha   90.00
_cell.angle_beta   90.00
_cell.angle_gamma   90.00
#
_symmetry.space_group_name_H-M   'P 1'
#
loop_
_entity.id
_entity.type
_entity.pdbx_description
1 polymer ?
#
loop_
_entity_poly.entity_id
_entity_poly.type
_entity_poly.pdbx_seq_one_letter_code
_entity_poly.pdbx_strand_id
1 'polypeptide(L)'
;MARTSDGRLAGTRSLLPWRVLVSGTETLVGQYSRTWTDPEFRHRGVSVAIGQELNHRSVDLGYPIVFLFPSDRSIPGHRRVGNRLEIALDRRQLLLSARFFGSGVPGALDGPVRWLRELRGRGVRTGGAWSSIEDLGRTVDTVWERSATKKGVAGIRDARFVAWRFNSASGHEYVGRRYPAKGEPRLLSFVHHAAGGRARILDLWGTADAEERDAAVAALVGGLATEGAMLVEWCPPKHGSDTNVAHRVGFFRRRSGVPMGLWFNRPPDALGDLADPASYRLTEGDSDYA
;
A
#
# COMPACT_ATOMS: atom_id res chain seq x y z
N MET A 1 17.47 4.47 -18.34
CA MET A 1 17.92 5.88 -18.32
C MET A 1 17.92 6.41 -19.74
N ALA A 2 17.50 7.66 -19.93
CA ALA A 2 17.63 8.40 -21.19
C ALA A 2 18.70 9.47 -21.04
N ARG A 3 19.57 9.58 -22.06
CA ARG A 3 20.61 10.60 -22.16
C ARG A 3 20.45 11.36 -23.48
N THR A 4 20.89 12.60 -23.49
CA THR A 4 21.02 13.40 -24.68
C THR A 4 22.29 13.00 -25.49
N SER A 5 22.44 13.47 -26.71
CA SER A 5 23.61 13.19 -27.53
C SER A 5 24.93 13.69 -26.93
N ASP A 6 24.87 14.74 -26.11
CA ASP A 6 26.01 15.27 -25.35
C ASP A 6 26.21 14.55 -23.98
N GLY A 7 25.46 13.47 -23.71
CA GLY A 7 25.62 12.62 -22.53
C GLY A 7 24.88 13.08 -21.28
N ARG A 8 24.17 14.21 -21.28
CA ARG A 8 23.41 14.70 -20.14
C ARG A 8 22.25 13.73 -19.81
N LEU A 9 21.96 13.54 -18.52
CA LEU A 9 20.87 12.71 -18.07
C LEU A 9 19.53 13.43 -18.25
N ALA A 10 18.70 12.97 -19.18
CA ALA A 10 17.38 13.53 -19.45
C ALA A 10 16.27 12.92 -18.59
N GLY A 11 16.43 11.67 -18.15
CA GLY A 11 15.44 11.03 -17.26
C GLY A 11 15.81 9.60 -16.90
N THR A 12 15.15 9.12 -15.86
CA THR A 12 15.29 7.75 -15.34
C THR A 12 13.94 7.14 -15.01
N ARG A 13 13.88 5.83 -15.03
CA ARG A 13 12.83 4.98 -14.45
C ARG A 13 13.44 3.65 -14.07
N SER A 14 13.03 3.09 -12.94
CA SER A 14 13.45 1.76 -12.51
C SER A 14 12.37 0.73 -12.87
N LEU A 15 12.83 -0.47 -13.21
CA LEU A 15 12.01 -1.67 -13.31
C LEU A 15 12.54 -2.63 -12.24
N LEU A 16 11.75 -2.85 -11.20
CA LEU A 16 12.11 -3.68 -10.05
C LEU A 16 11.47 -5.06 -10.19
N PRO A 17 12.20 -6.14 -9.89
CA PRO A 17 11.60 -7.45 -9.73
C PRO A 17 10.71 -7.45 -8.48
N TRP A 18 9.49 -7.95 -8.62
CA TRP A 18 8.53 -8.03 -7.53
C TRP A 18 7.96 -9.44 -7.42
N ARG A 19 8.01 -10.01 -6.23
CA ARG A 19 7.50 -11.35 -5.96
C ARG A 19 6.04 -11.27 -5.56
N VAL A 20 5.17 -12.00 -6.27
CA VAL A 20 3.75 -12.11 -5.97
C VAL A 20 3.34 -13.57 -5.90
N LEU A 21 2.29 -13.87 -5.14
CA LEU A 21 1.55 -15.12 -5.28
C LEU A 21 0.43 -14.91 -6.31
N VAL A 22 0.38 -15.77 -7.30
CA VAL A 22 -0.70 -15.85 -8.29
C VAL A 22 -1.39 -17.18 -8.09
N SER A 23 -2.58 -17.18 -7.54
CA SER A 23 -3.33 -18.40 -7.19
C SER A 23 -2.49 -19.41 -6.38
N GLY A 24 -1.69 -18.92 -5.43
CA GLY A 24 -0.82 -19.73 -4.57
C GLY A 24 0.53 -20.09 -5.16
N THR A 25 0.83 -19.71 -6.40
CA THR A 25 2.13 -19.94 -7.06
C THR A 25 2.96 -18.67 -7.03
N GLU A 26 4.20 -18.76 -6.55
CA GLU A 26 5.13 -17.62 -6.61
C GLU A 26 5.47 -17.29 -8.06
N THR A 27 5.30 -16.02 -8.40
CA THR A 27 5.54 -15.48 -9.74
C THR A 27 6.35 -14.19 -9.61
N LEU A 28 7.35 -14.04 -10.47
CA LEU A 28 8.11 -12.81 -10.57
C LEU A 28 7.48 -11.89 -11.61
N VAL A 29 7.15 -10.68 -11.21
CA VAL A 29 6.57 -9.64 -12.08
C VAL A 29 7.43 -8.38 -12.02
N GLY A 30 7.24 -7.46 -12.96
CA GLY A 30 7.93 -6.18 -12.93
C GLY A 30 7.13 -5.11 -12.16
N GLN A 31 7.83 -4.21 -11.48
CA GLN A 31 7.22 -2.98 -10.94
C GLN A 31 7.98 -1.76 -11.49
N TYR A 32 7.25 -0.81 -12.07
CA TYR A 32 7.82 0.50 -12.36
C TYR A 32 7.89 1.35 -11.11
N SER A 33 9.07 1.95 -10.90
CA SER A 33 9.38 2.78 -9.74
C SER A 33 10.26 3.96 -10.11
N ARG A 34 10.33 4.96 -9.24
CA ARG A 34 11.30 6.06 -9.26
C ARG A 34 11.45 6.75 -10.62
N THR A 35 10.33 7.14 -11.23
CA THR A 35 10.34 7.90 -12.47
C THR A 35 10.76 9.35 -12.21
N TRP A 36 11.80 9.79 -12.90
CA TRP A 36 12.25 11.17 -12.87
C TRP A 36 12.55 11.66 -14.29
N THR A 37 12.23 12.92 -14.58
CA THR A 37 12.58 13.60 -15.82
C THR A 37 13.12 14.97 -15.46
N ASP A 38 14.30 15.29 -15.96
CA ASP A 38 14.93 16.59 -15.80
C ASP A 38 13.97 17.71 -16.25
N PRO A 39 13.81 18.80 -15.47
CA PRO A 39 12.90 19.90 -15.80
C PRO A 39 13.04 20.43 -17.23
N GLU A 40 14.25 20.54 -17.75
CA GLU A 40 14.52 21.02 -19.12
C GLU A 40 13.99 20.09 -20.21
N PHE A 41 13.86 18.78 -19.90
CA PHE A 41 13.40 17.76 -20.86
C PHE A 41 11.95 17.33 -20.63
N ARG A 42 11.22 17.98 -19.70
CA ARG A 42 9.80 17.72 -19.51
C ARG A 42 9.00 18.09 -20.76
N HIS A 43 7.86 17.45 -20.93
CA HIS A 43 6.97 17.61 -22.08
C HIS A 43 7.55 17.25 -23.45
N ARG A 44 8.77 16.68 -23.51
CA ARG A 44 9.45 16.23 -24.75
C ARG A 44 9.34 14.72 -24.99
N GLY A 45 8.45 14.02 -24.30
CA GLY A 45 8.23 12.58 -24.50
C GLY A 45 9.23 11.65 -23.79
N VAL A 46 10.23 12.16 -23.07
CA VAL A 46 11.31 11.37 -22.43
C VAL A 46 10.74 10.24 -21.54
N SER A 47 9.77 10.56 -20.68
CA SER A 47 9.17 9.55 -19.78
C SER A 47 8.40 8.46 -20.54
N VAL A 48 7.80 8.81 -21.69
CA VAL A 48 7.10 7.85 -22.55
C VAL A 48 8.08 6.93 -23.24
N ALA A 49 9.15 7.49 -23.83
CA ALA A 49 10.19 6.70 -24.49
C ALA A 49 10.88 5.71 -23.52
N ILE A 50 11.22 6.17 -22.30
CA ILE A 50 11.77 5.27 -21.27
C ILE A 50 10.76 4.19 -20.91
N GLY A 51 9.47 4.53 -20.81
CA GLY A 51 8.41 3.56 -20.49
C GLY A 51 8.28 2.48 -21.56
N GLN A 52 8.31 2.86 -22.84
CA GLN A 52 8.25 1.93 -23.97
C GLN A 52 9.46 0.99 -23.99
N GLU A 53 10.67 1.53 -23.80
CA GLU A 53 11.89 0.73 -23.73
C GLU A 53 11.83 -0.27 -22.55
N LEU A 54 11.35 0.15 -21.39
CA LEU A 54 11.23 -0.75 -20.24
C LEU A 54 10.14 -1.82 -20.43
N ASN A 55 9.08 -1.53 -21.20
CA ASN A 55 8.10 -2.55 -21.59
C ASN A 55 8.80 -3.65 -22.43
N HIS A 56 9.62 -3.28 -23.42
CA HIS A 56 10.37 -4.26 -24.21
C HIS A 56 11.31 -5.08 -23.31
N ARG A 57 12.09 -4.41 -22.46
CA ARG A 57 12.98 -5.11 -21.53
C ARG A 57 12.27 -6.01 -20.53
N SER A 58 11.05 -5.69 -20.15
CA SER A 58 10.27 -6.56 -19.27
C SER A 58 9.91 -7.89 -19.91
N VAL A 59 9.75 -7.91 -21.25
CA VAL A 59 9.57 -9.15 -22.03
C VAL A 59 10.86 -9.98 -21.99
N ASP A 60 12.01 -9.35 -22.25
CA ASP A 60 13.33 -10.02 -22.24
C ASP A 60 13.64 -10.65 -20.87
N LEU A 61 13.18 -9.99 -19.79
CA LEU A 61 13.33 -10.46 -18.42
C LEU A 61 12.31 -11.56 -18.04
N GLY A 62 11.39 -11.89 -18.95
CA GLY A 62 10.40 -12.94 -18.74
C GLY A 62 9.24 -12.56 -17.81
N TYR A 63 9.07 -11.29 -17.46
CA TYR A 63 7.95 -10.87 -16.62
C TYR A 63 6.62 -11.02 -17.39
N PRO A 64 5.62 -11.70 -16.83
CA PRO A 64 4.32 -11.82 -17.49
C PRO A 64 3.57 -10.49 -17.54
N ILE A 65 3.77 -9.64 -16.52
CA ILE A 65 3.20 -8.29 -16.41
C ILE A 65 4.20 -7.32 -15.79
N VAL A 66 3.92 -6.03 -15.96
CA VAL A 66 4.50 -4.95 -15.17
C VAL A 66 3.37 -4.15 -14.53
N PHE A 67 3.46 -3.88 -13.23
CA PHE A 67 2.53 -3.02 -12.53
C PHE A 67 3.20 -1.76 -11.98
N LEU A 68 2.40 -0.78 -11.61
CA LEU A 68 2.86 0.47 -11.01
C LEU A 68 1.72 1.17 -10.26
N PHE A 69 2.07 2.07 -9.35
CA PHE A 69 1.13 2.98 -8.72
C PHE A 69 1.44 4.41 -9.19
N PRO A 70 0.75 4.91 -10.24
CA PRO A 70 1.07 6.22 -10.79
C PRO A 70 0.56 7.34 -9.89
N SER A 71 1.32 8.44 -9.79
CA SER A 71 0.79 9.70 -9.28
C SER A 71 -0.16 10.32 -10.31
N ASP A 72 -1.07 11.19 -9.86
CA ASP A 72 -2.02 11.87 -10.75
C ASP A 72 -1.33 12.59 -11.92
N ARG A 73 -0.15 13.18 -11.66
CA ARG A 73 0.67 13.86 -12.69
C ARG A 73 1.24 12.91 -13.73
N SER A 74 1.49 11.64 -13.39
CA SER A 74 2.11 10.66 -14.30
C SER A 74 1.08 9.87 -15.11
N ILE A 75 -0.19 9.86 -14.72
CA ILE A 75 -1.27 9.14 -15.40
C ILE A 75 -1.30 9.36 -16.92
N PRO A 76 -1.26 10.61 -17.45
CA PRO A 76 -1.30 10.82 -18.89
C PRO A 76 -0.13 10.15 -19.64
N GLY A 77 1.06 10.16 -19.03
CA GLY A 77 2.25 9.49 -19.58
C GLY A 77 2.07 7.98 -19.63
N HIS A 78 1.55 7.37 -18.56
CA HIS A 78 1.31 5.94 -18.50
C HIS A 78 0.25 5.47 -19.50
N ARG A 79 -0.81 6.24 -19.73
CA ARG A 79 -1.79 5.93 -20.79
C ARG A 79 -1.15 5.95 -22.18
N ARG A 80 -0.26 6.91 -22.45
CA ARG A 80 0.47 6.99 -23.74
C ARG A 80 1.43 5.81 -23.95
N VAL A 81 1.97 5.24 -22.89
CA VAL A 81 2.80 4.02 -22.94
C VAL A 81 1.95 2.78 -23.16
N GLY A 82 0.61 2.86 -23.00
CA GLY A 82 -0.31 1.75 -23.18
C GLY A 82 -0.67 1.01 -21.89
N ASN A 83 -0.35 1.57 -20.71
CA ASN A 83 -0.75 0.95 -19.46
C ASN A 83 -2.27 1.02 -19.28
N ARG A 84 -2.90 -0.11 -18.96
CA ARG A 84 -4.26 -0.16 -18.46
C ARG A 84 -4.29 0.36 -17.03
N LEU A 85 -5.15 1.33 -16.75
CA LEU A 85 -5.24 1.97 -15.42
C LEU A 85 -6.55 1.55 -14.74
N GLU A 86 -6.42 1.03 -13.53
CA GLU A 86 -7.52 0.60 -12.67
C GLU A 86 -7.33 1.16 -11.26
N ILE A 87 -8.41 1.30 -10.50
CA ILE A 87 -8.31 1.64 -9.09
C ILE A 87 -8.07 0.36 -8.30
N ALA A 88 -6.89 0.25 -7.71
CA ALA A 88 -6.48 -0.92 -6.92
C ALA A 88 -6.72 -0.76 -5.42
N LEU A 89 -6.48 0.43 -4.88
CA LEU A 89 -6.60 0.69 -3.45
C LEU A 89 -7.70 1.72 -3.17
N ASP A 90 -8.44 1.50 -2.09
CA ASP A 90 -9.52 2.38 -1.66
C ASP A 90 -9.01 3.31 -0.56
N ARG A 91 -8.72 4.57 -0.93
CA ARG A 91 -8.15 5.54 0.02
C ARG A 91 -9.15 5.90 1.11
N ARG A 92 -8.80 5.61 2.34
CA ARG A 92 -9.59 5.82 3.55
C ARG A 92 -8.87 6.72 4.55
N GLN A 93 -9.62 7.51 5.29
CA GLN A 93 -9.10 8.38 6.34
C GLN A 93 -9.99 8.31 7.57
N LEU A 94 -9.39 8.45 8.75
CA LEU A 94 -10.08 8.57 10.03
C LEU A 94 -9.48 9.73 10.82
N LEU A 95 -10.29 10.77 11.02
CA LEU A 95 -9.92 11.92 11.83
C LEU A 95 -10.00 11.56 13.30
N LEU A 96 -8.94 11.78 14.06
CA LEU A 96 -8.84 11.49 15.49
C LEU A 96 -8.90 12.78 16.34
N SER A 97 -8.41 13.91 15.80
CA SER A 97 -8.44 15.21 16.46
C SER A 97 -8.72 16.33 15.47
N ALA A 98 -9.52 17.30 15.89
CA ALA A 98 -9.79 18.51 15.12
C ALA A 98 -8.55 19.40 14.95
N ARG A 99 -7.56 19.25 15.84
CA ARG A 99 -6.26 19.96 15.76
C ARG A 99 -5.46 19.63 14.51
N PHE A 100 -5.82 18.56 13.81
CA PHE A 100 -5.27 18.25 12.49
C PHE A 100 -5.40 19.41 11.50
N PHE A 101 -6.46 20.23 11.62
CA PHE A 101 -6.71 21.38 10.73
C PHE A 101 -5.93 22.66 11.10
N GLY A 102 -5.21 22.66 12.23
CA GLY A 102 -4.34 23.74 12.65
C GLY A 102 -4.22 23.85 14.16
N SER A 103 -3.09 24.38 14.63
CA SER A 103 -2.80 24.55 16.06
C SER A 103 -3.75 25.54 16.77
N GLY A 104 -4.39 26.42 16.03
CA GLY A 104 -5.41 27.36 16.53
C GLY A 104 -6.81 26.76 16.70
N VAL A 105 -7.03 25.51 16.30
CA VAL A 105 -8.33 24.84 16.47
C VAL A 105 -8.54 24.48 17.94
N PRO A 106 -9.63 24.97 18.59
CA PRO A 106 -9.87 24.68 20.00
C PRO A 106 -10.02 23.17 20.26
N GLY A 107 -9.39 22.68 21.33
CA GLY A 107 -9.49 21.27 21.74
C GLY A 107 -10.92 20.83 22.09
N ALA A 108 -11.82 21.79 22.39
CA ALA A 108 -13.24 21.53 22.59
C ALA A 108 -13.91 20.85 21.37
N LEU A 109 -13.37 21.05 20.15
CA LEU A 109 -13.87 20.40 18.93
C LEU A 109 -13.46 18.93 18.81
N ASP A 110 -12.55 18.44 19.65
CA ASP A 110 -12.22 17.01 19.70
C ASP A 110 -13.39 16.15 20.23
N GLY A 111 -14.26 16.73 21.06
CA GLY A 111 -15.48 16.07 21.52
C GLY A 111 -16.40 15.63 20.36
N PRO A 112 -16.84 16.54 19.47
CA PRO A 112 -17.58 16.21 18.27
C PRO A 112 -16.87 15.21 17.35
N VAL A 113 -15.54 15.33 17.15
CA VAL A 113 -14.77 14.39 16.34
C VAL A 113 -14.81 12.99 16.95
N ARG A 114 -14.58 12.88 18.26
CA ARG A 114 -14.67 11.61 18.99
C ARG A 114 -16.09 11.02 18.92
N TRP A 115 -17.11 11.82 19.13
CA TRP A 115 -18.51 11.38 19.03
C TRP A 115 -18.85 10.84 17.62
N LEU A 116 -18.46 11.54 16.55
CA LEU A 116 -18.63 11.07 15.17
C LEU A 116 -17.92 9.74 14.91
N ARG A 117 -16.72 9.58 15.44
CA ARG A 117 -15.96 8.32 15.34
C ARG A 117 -16.69 7.19 16.08
N GLU A 118 -17.13 7.43 17.30
CA GLU A 118 -17.88 6.46 18.12
C GLU A 118 -19.21 6.08 17.45
N LEU A 119 -19.91 7.06 16.87
CA LEU A 119 -21.16 6.81 16.16
C LEU A 119 -20.95 5.91 14.93
N ARG A 120 -19.86 6.11 14.18
CA ARG A 120 -19.53 5.29 13.00
C ARG A 120 -18.97 3.93 13.36
N GLY A 121 -18.23 3.82 14.46
CA GLY A 121 -17.68 2.58 14.98
C GLY A 121 -18.62 1.80 15.89
N ARG A 122 -19.91 2.16 15.96
CA ARG A 122 -20.90 1.42 16.78
C ARG A 122 -20.97 -0.04 16.34
N GLY A 123 -20.85 -0.93 17.32
CA GLY A 123 -20.86 -2.38 17.10
C GLY A 123 -19.47 -3.00 16.93
N VAL A 124 -18.40 -2.22 16.78
CA VAL A 124 -17.04 -2.76 16.81
C VAL A 124 -16.62 -2.96 18.26
N ARG A 125 -16.38 -4.21 18.65
CA ARG A 125 -15.82 -4.53 19.97
C ARG A 125 -14.36 -4.09 20.01
N THR A 126 -14.00 -3.26 20.97
CA THR A 126 -12.58 -2.97 21.24
C THR A 126 -12.04 -4.09 22.11
N GLY A 127 -11.16 -4.90 21.54
CA GLY A 127 -10.56 -6.02 22.26
C GLY A 127 -9.13 -6.25 21.82
N GLY A 128 -8.28 -6.68 22.75
CA GLY A 128 -6.88 -6.96 22.51
C GLY A 128 -6.02 -5.70 22.42
N ALA A 129 -4.73 -5.93 22.32
CA ALA A 129 -3.72 -4.87 22.17
C ALA A 129 -2.74 -5.28 21.09
N TRP A 130 -2.07 -4.27 20.51
CA TRP A 130 -0.92 -4.43 19.63
C TRP A 130 0.37 -4.27 20.43
N SER A 131 1.40 -4.98 20.03
CA SER A 131 2.77 -4.74 20.49
C SER A 131 3.72 -4.63 19.31
N SER A 132 4.91 -4.12 19.55
CA SER A 132 5.98 -4.15 18.55
C SER A 132 6.36 -5.58 18.20
N ILE A 133 6.86 -5.78 16.98
CA ILE A 133 7.40 -7.07 16.55
C ILE A 133 8.85 -7.13 17.05
N GLU A 134 9.13 -8.07 17.96
CA GLU A 134 10.47 -8.27 18.53
C GLU A 134 11.37 -9.07 17.59
N ASP A 135 10.81 -10.12 16.98
CA ASP A 135 11.48 -11.00 16.01
C ASP A 135 10.77 -10.89 14.67
N LEU A 136 11.25 -9.98 13.83
CA LEU A 136 10.70 -9.79 12.48
C LEU A 136 10.78 -11.06 11.64
N GLY A 137 11.87 -11.82 11.73
CA GLY A 137 12.06 -13.03 10.93
C GLY A 137 10.98 -14.06 11.18
N ARG A 138 11.01 -14.68 12.35
CA ARG A 138 10.11 -15.77 12.71
C ARG A 138 8.64 -15.35 12.75
N THR A 139 8.35 -14.20 13.35
CA THR A 139 6.97 -13.72 13.50
C THR A 139 6.32 -13.46 12.14
N VAL A 140 7.06 -12.82 11.22
CA VAL A 140 6.55 -12.49 9.89
C VAL A 140 6.29 -13.75 9.07
N ASP A 141 7.28 -14.65 9.01
CA ASP A 141 7.14 -15.88 8.22
C ASP A 141 5.99 -16.75 8.74
N THR A 142 5.87 -16.90 10.07
CA THR A 142 4.78 -17.68 10.67
C THR A 142 3.39 -17.13 10.29
N VAL A 143 3.20 -15.83 10.37
CA VAL A 143 1.91 -15.22 10.00
C VAL A 143 1.69 -15.26 8.49
N TRP A 144 2.74 -15.04 7.70
CA TRP A 144 2.65 -15.12 6.25
C TRP A 144 2.24 -16.51 5.75
N GLU A 145 2.92 -17.55 6.19
CA GLU A 145 2.64 -18.93 5.79
C GLU A 145 1.18 -19.34 6.04
N ARG A 146 0.57 -18.83 7.10
CA ARG A 146 -0.83 -19.09 7.44
C ARG A 146 -1.83 -18.25 6.68
N SER A 147 -1.44 -17.04 6.29
CA SER A 147 -2.33 -16.05 5.66
C SER A 147 -2.17 -15.97 4.14
N ALA A 148 -1.13 -16.59 3.58
CA ALA A 148 -0.87 -16.56 2.15
C ALA A 148 -2.10 -17.06 1.36
N THR A 149 -2.65 -16.17 0.53
CA THR A 149 -3.84 -16.49 -0.25
C THR A 149 -3.53 -17.49 -1.35
N LYS A 150 -4.42 -18.48 -1.49
CA LYS A 150 -4.38 -19.42 -2.63
C LYS A 150 -5.20 -18.92 -3.83
N LYS A 151 -5.78 -17.71 -3.76
CA LYS A 151 -6.59 -17.13 -4.82
C LYS A 151 -6.18 -15.69 -5.08
N GLY A 152 -6.20 -15.30 -6.35
CA GLY A 152 -5.88 -13.96 -6.79
C GLY A 152 -4.38 -13.65 -6.77
N VAL A 153 -4.05 -12.38 -6.78
CA VAL A 153 -2.68 -11.84 -6.83
C VAL A 153 -2.39 -11.08 -5.54
N ALA A 154 -1.40 -11.52 -4.78
CA ALA A 154 -0.97 -10.87 -3.53
C ALA A 154 0.55 -10.68 -3.52
N GLY A 155 1.02 -9.53 -3.04
CA GLY A 155 2.44 -9.35 -2.77
C GLY A 155 2.92 -10.30 -1.69
N ILE A 156 4.10 -10.90 -1.86
CA ILE A 156 4.68 -11.79 -0.84
C ILE A 156 5.13 -10.95 0.36
N ARG A 157 4.81 -11.42 1.56
CA ARG A 157 5.04 -10.75 2.84
C ARG A 157 5.93 -11.57 3.78
N ASP A 158 6.92 -12.27 3.21
CA ASP A 158 7.93 -12.98 4.01
C ASP A 158 8.88 -12.02 4.74
N ALA A 159 9.67 -12.54 5.66
CA ALA A 159 10.64 -11.76 6.44
C ALA A 159 11.64 -11.01 5.55
N ARG A 160 12.03 -11.60 4.41
CA ARG A 160 12.94 -10.97 3.44
C ARG A 160 12.33 -9.71 2.84
N PHE A 161 11.04 -9.77 2.43
CA PHE A 161 10.31 -8.62 1.92
C PHE A 161 10.21 -7.52 2.98
N VAL A 162 9.81 -7.89 4.19
CA VAL A 162 9.62 -6.93 5.30
C VAL A 162 10.93 -6.25 5.67
N ALA A 163 12.03 -7.00 5.79
CA ALA A 163 13.34 -6.46 6.10
C ALA A 163 13.85 -5.50 5.01
N TRP A 164 13.56 -5.79 3.74
CA TRP A 164 13.90 -4.90 2.63
C TRP A 164 13.00 -3.67 2.57
N ARG A 165 11.69 -3.87 2.72
CA ARG A 165 10.69 -2.82 2.46
C ARG A 165 10.56 -1.79 3.57
N PHE A 166 10.62 -2.27 4.81
CA PHE A 166 10.39 -1.46 6.01
C PHE A 166 11.66 -1.21 6.83
N ASN A 167 12.81 -1.17 6.16
CA ASN A 167 14.06 -0.87 6.83
C ASN A 167 14.23 0.65 7.06
N SER A 168 15.03 1.01 8.06
CA SER A 168 15.32 2.39 8.42
C SER A 168 16.18 3.14 7.41
N ALA A 169 16.85 2.43 6.48
CA ALA A 169 17.70 3.04 5.46
C ALA A 169 16.91 3.87 4.42
N SER A 170 15.59 3.70 4.37
CA SER A 170 14.70 4.51 3.53
C SER A 170 14.55 5.97 3.98
N GLY A 171 15.03 6.32 5.19
CA GLY A 171 14.81 7.62 5.80
C GLY A 171 13.40 7.81 6.39
N HIS A 172 12.58 6.77 6.38
CA HIS A 172 11.25 6.75 6.98
C HIS A 172 11.25 5.89 8.23
N GLU A 173 10.51 6.31 9.24
CA GLU A 173 10.29 5.52 10.45
C GLU A 173 9.07 4.63 10.26
N TYR A 174 9.31 3.31 10.16
CA TYR A 174 8.27 2.31 10.08
C TYR A 174 8.19 1.53 11.38
N VAL A 175 6.98 1.39 11.91
CA VAL A 175 6.73 0.60 13.12
C VAL A 175 5.98 -0.66 12.74
N GLY A 176 6.63 -1.81 12.87
CA GLY A 176 6.02 -3.13 12.74
C GLY A 176 5.27 -3.50 14.03
N ARG A 177 4.03 -3.95 13.91
CA ARG A 177 3.15 -4.30 15.02
C ARG A 177 2.54 -5.67 14.81
N ARG A 178 2.35 -6.40 15.92
CA ARG A 178 1.69 -7.72 15.96
C ARG A 178 0.42 -7.68 16.81
N TYR A 179 -0.58 -8.45 16.41
CA TYR A 179 -1.80 -8.66 17.16
C TYR A 179 -2.13 -10.15 17.27
N PRO A 180 -2.58 -10.65 18.44
CA PRO A 180 -2.61 -9.95 19.72
C PRO A 180 -1.19 -9.67 20.26
N ALA A 181 -1.08 -8.74 21.23
CA ALA A 181 0.19 -8.37 21.86
C ALA A 181 0.88 -9.54 22.58
N LYS A 182 0.09 -10.47 23.11
CA LYS A 182 0.55 -11.68 23.81
C LYS A 182 0.02 -12.92 23.08
N GLY A 183 0.75 -14.02 23.22
CA GLY A 183 0.41 -15.30 22.58
C GLY A 183 0.83 -15.33 21.11
N GLU A 184 0.18 -16.18 20.33
CA GLU A 184 0.51 -16.37 18.93
C GLU A 184 0.01 -15.21 18.06
N PRO A 185 0.88 -14.59 17.23
CA PRO A 185 0.47 -13.49 16.36
C PRO A 185 -0.45 -14.01 15.26
N ARG A 186 -1.55 -13.28 15.02
CA ARG A 186 -2.52 -13.57 13.98
C ARG A 186 -2.59 -12.49 12.90
N LEU A 187 -2.32 -11.23 13.29
CA LEU A 187 -2.24 -10.11 12.37
C LEU A 187 -0.93 -9.36 12.54
N LEU A 188 -0.42 -8.87 11.44
CA LEU A 188 0.72 -7.94 11.40
C LEU A 188 0.31 -6.67 10.69
N SER A 189 0.85 -5.54 11.15
CA SER A 189 0.67 -4.23 10.52
C SER A 189 1.98 -3.47 10.49
N PHE A 190 2.21 -2.72 9.42
CA PHE A 190 3.29 -1.75 9.33
C PHE A 190 2.68 -0.35 9.20
N VAL A 191 3.14 0.53 10.09
CA VAL A 191 2.66 1.91 10.19
C VAL A 191 3.82 2.86 9.96
N HIS A 192 3.57 3.94 9.24
CA HIS A 192 4.47 5.06 9.10
C HIS A 192 3.90 6.27 9.81
N HIS A 193 4.67 6.86 10.72
CA HIS A 193 4.36 8.14 11.36
C HIS A 193 4.91 9.28 10.52
N ALA A 194 4.01 9.99 9.84
CA ALA A 194 4.36 11.13 9.01
C ALA A 194 4.22 12.44 9.80
N ALA A 195 4.89 13.48 9.33
CA ALA A 195 4.81 14.81 9.95
C ALA A 195 3.37 15.32 10.07
N GLY A 196 3.14 16.21 11.03
CA GLY A 196 1.83 16.83 11.24
C GLY A 196 0.78 15.91 11.87
N GLY A 197 1.19 14.94 12.69
CA GLY A 197 0.28 14.06 13.41
C GLY A 197 -0.48 13.08 12.51
N ARG A 198 0.12 12.69 11.39
CA ARG A 198 -0.44 11.68 10.49
C ARG A 198 0.16 10.32 10.77
N ALA A 199 -0.67 9.29 10.81
CA ALA A 199 -0.24 7.91 10.78
C ALA A 199 -0.82 7.21 9.55
N ARG A 200 -0.01 6.41 8.87
CA ARG A 200 -0.42 5.67 7.67
C ARG A 200 -0.28 4.18 7.93
N ILE A 201 -1.37 3.44 7.82
CA ILE A 201 -1.35 1.98 7.82
C ILE A 201 -0.96 1.55 6.40
N LEU A 202 0.30 1.16 6.23
CA LEU A 202 0.85 0.80 4.93
C LEU A 202 0.50 -0.62 4.56
N ASP A 203 0.47 -1.50 5.55
CA ASP A 203 0.21 -2.92 5.36
C ASP A 203 -0.51 -3.51 6.57
N LEU A 204 -1.43 -4.44 6.30
CA LEU A 204 -2.16 -5.21 7.30
C LEU A 204 -2.50 -6.58 6.73
N TRP A 205 -1.92 -7.65 7.27
CA TRP A 205 -2.22 -9.01 6.83
C TRP A 205 -2.24 -10.00 7.99
N GLY A 206 -2.74 -11.18 7.72
CA GLY A 206 -2.82 -12.28 8.68
C GLY A 206 -4.17 -12.99 8.62
N THR A 207 -4.34 -13.97 9.50
CA THR A 207 -5.52 -14.81 9.62
C THR A 207 -6.36 -14.38 10.80
N ALA A 208 -7.38 -13.58 10.57
CA ALA A 208 -8.38 -13.26 11.57
C ALA A 208 -9.75 -13.29 10.90
N ASP A 209 -10.77 -13.72 11.66
CA ASP A 209 -12.14 -13.56 11.20
C ASP A 209 -12.52 -12.07 11.13
N ALA A 210 -13.70 -11.79 10.60
CA ALA A 210 -14.13 -10.40 10.38
C ALA A 210 -14.27 -9.60 11.67
N GLU A 211 -14.80 -10.21 12.73
CA GLU A 211 -15.02 -9.56 14.04
C GLU A 211 -13.69 -9.27 14.73
N GLU A 212 -12.78 -10.24 14.73
CA GLU A 212 -11.45 -10.07 15.29
C GLU A 212 -10.64 -9.01 14.53
N ARG A 213 -10.78 -9.00 13.20
CA ARG A 213 -10.08 -8.02 12.35
C ARG A 213 -10.60 -6.60 12.61
N ASP A 214 -11.90 -6.44 12.79
CA ASP A 214 -12.49 -5.16 13.18
C ASP A 214 -11.97 -4.70 14.56
N ALA A 215 -11.95 -5.60 15.55
CA ALA A 215 -11.43 -5.31 16.88
C ALA A 215 -9.93 -4.94 16.84
N ALA A 216 -9.15 -5.65 16.06
CA ALA A 216 -7.72 -5.39 15.89
C ALA A 216 -7.46 -4.01 15.25
N VAL A 217 -8.17 -3.66 14.16
CA VAL A 217 -8.02 -2.35 13.52
C VAL A 217 -8.47 -1.22 14.45
N ALA A 218 -9.57 -1.40 15.18
CA ALA A 218 -10.02 -0.42 16.18
C ALA A 218 -8.99 -0.21 17.29
N ALA A 219 -8.37 -1.30 17.78
CA ALA A 219 -7.30 -1.24 18.78
C ALA A 219 -6.04 -0.57 18.22
N LEU A 220 -5.67 -0.85 16.94
CA LEU A 220 -4.56 -0.18 16.27
C LEU A 220 -4.77 1.34 16.22
N VAL A 221 -5.94 1.76 15.76
CA VAL A 221 -6.32 3.19 15.69
C VAL A 221 -6.30 3.83 17.08
N GLY A 222 -6.79 3.13 18.11
CA GLY A 222 -6.74 3.59 19.51
C GLY A 222 -5.30 3.80 19.98
N GLY A 223 -4.40 2.85 19.70
CA GLY A 223 -2.98 2.96 19.99
C GLY A 223 -2.33 4.16 19.28
N LEU A 224 -2.59 4.33 17.99
CA LEU A 224 -2.07 5.46 17.22
C LEU A 224 -2.56 6.81 17.77
N ALA A 225 -3.81 6.87 18.26
CA ALA A 225 -4.33 8.07 18.91
C ALA A 225 -3.57 8.41 20.19
N THR A 226 -3.23 7.42 21.03
CA THR A 226 -2.42 7.62 22.24
C THR A 226 -0.98 8.02 21.95
N GLU A 227 -0.46 7.64 20.77
CA GLU A 227 0.86 8.04 20.26
C GLU A 227 0.85 9.42 19.60
N GLY A 228 -0.26 10.13 19.64
CA GLY A 228 -0.39 11.50 19.14
C GLY A 228 -0.84 11.62 17.67
N ALA A 229 -1.25 10.54 17.05
CA ALA A 229 -1.85 10.66 15.69
C ALA A 229 -3.16 11.45 15.76
N MET A 230 -3.29 12.41 14.85
CA MET A 230 -4.49 13.23 14.67
C MET A 230 -5.31 12.79 13.47
N LEU A 231 -4.68 12.14 12.50
CA LEU A 231 -5.31 11.56 11.31
C LEU A 231 -4.66 10.19 11.03
N VAL A 232 -5.50 9.19 10.79
CA VAL A 232 -5.04 7.88 10.29
C VAL A 232 -5.47 7.74 8.83
N GLU A 233 -4.52 7.37 7.98
CA GLU A 233 -4.76 7.03 6.57
C GLU A 233 -4.55 5.53 6.37
N TRP A 234 -5.40 4.94 5.56
CA TRP A 234 -5.29 3.54 5.16
C TRP A 234 -5.78 3.36 3.74
N CYS A 235 -5.04 2.60 2.94
CA CYS A 235 -5.39 2.28 1.57
C CYS A 235 -5.55 0.76 1.42
N PRO A 236 -6.67 0.17 1.91
CA PRO A 236 -6.92 -1.25 1.71
C PRO A 236 -7.16 -1.59 0.24
N PRO A 237 -6.93 -2.84 -0.18
CA PRO A 237 -7.29 -3.33 -1.51
C PRO A 237 -8.77 -3.08 -1.80
N LYS A 238 -9.07 -2.49 -2.95
CA LYS A 238 -10.46 -2.11 -3.32
C LYS A 238 -11.44 -3.27 -3.26
N HIS A 239 -11.02 -4.46 -3.67
CA HIS A 239 -11.83 -5.68 -3.71
C HIS A 239 -11.56 -6.62 -2.52
N GLY A 240 -10.92 -6.12 -1.47
CA GLY A 240 -10.61 -6.88 -0.25
C GLY A 240 -11.66 -6.69 0.85
N SER A 241 -11.69 -7.63 1.82
CA SER A 241 -12.51 -7.52 3.04
C SER A 241 -12.16 -6.29 3.89
N ASP A 242 -10.92 -5.82 3.81
CA ASP A 242 -10.41 -4.70 4.60
C ASP A 242 -11.11 -3.37 4.30
N THR A 243 -11.66 -3.21 3.10
CA THR A 243 -12.52 -2.06 2.78
C THR A 243 -13.76 -2.02 3.68
N ASN A 244 -14.36 -3.18 3.99
CA ASN A 244 -15.51 -3.29 4.89
C ASN A 244 -15.08 -3.07 6.35
N VAL A 245 -13.92 -3.60 6.76
CA VAL A 245 -13.33 -3.36 8.08
C VAL A 245 -13.13 -1.86 8.29
N ALA A 246 -12.48 -1.19 7.34
CA ALA A 246 -12.26 0.25 7.40
C ALA A 246 -13.58 1.03 7.58
N HIS A 247 -14.63 0.65 6.86
CA HIS A 247 -15.95 1.27 7.01
C HIS A 247 -16.55 1.06 8.40
N ARG A 248 -16.53 -0.19 8.92
CA ARG A 248 -17.08 -0.50 10.25
C ARG A 248 -16.33 0.19 11.39
N VAL A 249 -15.01 0.32 11.27
CA VAL A 249 -14.17 1.05 12.26
C VAL A 249 -14.36 2.57 12.18
N GLY A 250 -15.03 3.07 11.15
CA GLY A 250 -15.39 4.48 11.03
C GLY A 250 -14.56 5.30 10.06
N PHE A 251 -13.69 4.67 9.27
CA PHE A 251 -12.99 5.37 8.19
C PHE A 251 -13.95 5.87 7.14
N PHE A 252 -13.73 7.07 6.65
CA PHE A 252 -14.46 7.61 5.51
C PHE A 252 -13.63 7.48 4.21
N ARG A 253 -14.34 7.24 3.13
CA ARG A 253 -13.72 7.11 1.80
C ARG A 253 -13.37 8.48 1.23
N ARG A 254 -12.17 8.59 0.68
CA ARG A 254 -11.79 9.74 -0.15
C ARG A 254 -12.35 9.56 -1.57
N ARG A 255 -12.62 10.69 -2.25
CA ARG A 255 -13.18 10.65 -3.61
C ARG A 255 -12.27 9.93 -4.62
N SER A 256 -10.95 10.04 -4.45
CA SER A 256 -9.97 9.38 -5.31
C SER A 256 -9.37 8.17 -4.61
N GLY A 257 -9.43 6.99 -5.22
CA GLY A 257 -8.63 5.82 -4.84
C GLY A 257 -7.19 5.96 -5.33
N VAL A 258 -6.37 4.93 -5.06
CA VAL A 258 -5.01 4.84 -5.60
C VAL A 258 -5.07 4.01 -6.88
N PRO A 259 -4.75 4.61 -8.04
CA PRO A 259 -4.73 3.88 -9.29
C PRO A 259 -3.54 2.91 -9.35
N MET A 260 -3.74 1.80 -10.04
CA MET A 260 -2.69 0.88 -10.46
C MET A 260 -2.67 0.85 -11.99
N GLY A 261 -1.49 0.93 -12.57
CA GLY A 261 -1.27 0.69 -14.00
C GLY A 261 -0.78 -0.73 -14.21
N LEU A 262 -1.25 -1.36 -15.28
CA LEU A 262 -0.86 -2.70 -15.72
C LEU A 262 -0.38 -2.65 -17.17
N TRP A 263 0.77 -3.27 -17.42
CA TRP A 263 1.25 -3.60 -18.75
C TRP A 263 1.35 -5.12 -18.88
N PHE A 264 0.81 -5.67 -19.95
CA PHE A 264 0.76 -7.10 -20.20
C PHE A 264 1.80 -7.48 -21.26
N ASN A 265 2.69 -8.39 -20.92
CA ASN A 265 3.70 -8.96 -21.83
C ASN A 265 3.21 -10.24 -22.53
N ARG A 266 2.02 -10.70 -22.15
CA ARG A 266 1.32 -11.85 -22.76
C ARG A 266 -0.14 -11.49 -23.00
N PRO A 267 -0.84 -12.18 -23.91
CA PRO A 267 -2.27 -12.01 -24.06
C PRO A 267 -3.02 -12.20 -22.74
N PRO A 268 -4.03 -11.38 -22.43
CA PRO A 268 -4.74 -11.45 -21.13
C PRO A 268 -5.36 -12.81 -20.81
N ASP A 269 -5.83 -13.54 -21.81
CA ASP A 269 -6.38 -14.90 -21.68
C ASP A 269 -5.34 -15.93 -21.19
N ALA A 270 -4.06 -15.70 -21.48
CA ALA A 270 -2.95 -16.54 -21.00
C ALA A 270 -2.45 -16.16 -19.59
N LEU A 271 -3.00 -15.12 -18.97
CA LEU A 271 -2.52 -14.55 -17.72
C LEU A 271 -3.39 -14.89 -16.49
N GLY A 272 -4.61 -15.39 -16.70
CA GLY A 272 -5.52 -15.71 -15.60
C GLY A 272 -5.72 -14.55 -14.64
N ASP A 273 -5.53 -14.80 -13.34
CA ASP A 273 -5.70 -13.78 -12.28
C ASP A 273 -4.85 -12.52 -12.47
N LEU A 274 -3.70 -12.62 -13.16
CA LEU A 274 -2.86 -11.44 -13.45
C LEU A 274 -3.53 -10.45 -14.42
N ALA A 275 -4.47 -10.89 -15.24
CA ALA A 275 -5.20 -10.01 -16.16
C ALA A 275 -6.43 -9.36 -15.52
N ASP A 276 -6.92 -9.89 -14.39
CA ASP A 276 -8.10 -9.38 -13.69
C ASP A 276 -7.73 -8.42 -12.57
N PRO A 277 -7.99 -7.10 -12.69
CA PRO A 277 -7.73 -6.13 -11.62
C PRO A 277 -8.45 -6.43 -10.31
N ALA A 278 -9.58 -7.15 -10.33
CA ALA A 278 -10.32 -7.53 -9.14
C ALA A 278 -9.62 -8.63 -8.32
N SER A 279 -8.71 -9.37 -8.94
CA SER A 279 -7.91 -10.41 -8.28
C SER A 279 -6.81 -9.85 -7.38
N TYR A 280 -6.43 -8.58 -7.53
CA TYR A 280 -5.29 -8.00 -6.82
C TYR A 280 -5.62 -7.68 -5.36
N ARG A 281 -4.74 -8.15 -4.48
CA ARG A 281 -4.73 -7.90 -3.04
C ARG A 281 -3.44 -7.18 -2.63
N LEU A 282 -3.04 -6.20 -3.44
CA LEU A 282 -1.90 -5.34 -3.14
C LEU A 282 -2.28 -4.32 -2.07
N THR A 283 -1.30 -3.81 -1.35
CA THR A 283 -1.46 -2.78 -0.32
C THR A 283 -0.58 -1.58 -0.63
N GLU A 284 -0.61 -0.56 0.21
CA GLU A 284 0.32 0.56 0.08
C GLU A 284 1.78 0.12 0.33
N GLY A 285 1.99 -1.00 1.05
CA GLY A 285 3.29 -1.65 1.19
C GLY A 285 3.90 -2.13 -0.14
N ASP A 286 3.08 -2.40 -1.15
CA ASP A 286 3.54 -2.73 -2.51
C ASP A 286 3.86 -1.48 -3.37
N SER A 287 3.59 -0.28 -2.86
CA SER A 287 3.85 0.98 -3.55
C SER A 287 5.25 1.50 -3.23
N ASP A 288 5.88 2.18 -4.17
CA ASP A 288 7.13 2.90 -3.96
C ASP A 288 6.97 4.27 -3.27
N TYR A 289 5.74 4.66 -2.94
CA TYR A 289 5.40 5.93 -2.27
C TYR A 289 5.23 5.81 -0.75
N ALA A 290 5.38 4.65 -0.19
CA ALA A 290 5.21 4.43 1.23
C ALA A 290 6.49 4.70 2.01
#